data_8bd13d053e0186152b5903facdc0064f
#
_entry.id   8bd13d053e0186152b5903facdc0064f
#
_cell.length_a   1.000
_cell.length_b   1.000
_cell.length_c   1.000
_cell.angle_alpha   90.00
_cell.angle_beta   90.00
_cell.angle_gamma   90.00
#
_symmetry.space_group_name_H-M   'P 1'
#
loop_
_entity.id
_entity.type
_entity.pdbx_description
1 polymer ?
#
loop_
_entity_poly.entity_id
_entity_poly.type
_entity_poly.pdbx_seq_one_letter_code
_entity_poly.pdbx_strand_id
1 'polypeptide(L)'
;AALAQADHAVRGAMRFGPVTVSGESGGGDRRMPLRRVEQDASTYSRAAIGWRGADGGLSFSVGALDERLGPLGAFLPGGSDFALPSRTSFYALGGDWTLRPGLRLIGEAGMGSTRIEGRFLSMDQAAISSNWRLGLLTGCSMICDRISFTLAQPLRIERGTFSAMLADVPVEYFDPLTYSRRSFSATPSGRQIDFILGGERQLWDGSSMTLQAVASREPRH
;
A
#
# COMPACT_ATOMS: atom_id res chain seq x y z
N ALA A 1 -5.44 -1.45 3.09
CA ALA A 1 -4.07 -1.08 3.44
C ALA A 1 -4.01 0.42 3.66
N ALA A 2 -3.67 0.87 4.86
CA ALA A 2 -3.48 2.28 5.15
C ALA A 2 -2.11 2.70 4.60
N LEU A 3 -2.07 3.18 3.38
CA LEU A 3 -0.86 3.76 2.79
C LEU A 3 -0.59 5.19 3.31
N ALA A 4 -1.60 5.83 3.91
CA ALA A 4 -1.45 7.14 4.52
C ALA A 4 -2.05 7.12 5.94
N GLN A 5 -1.29 7.57 6.93
CA GLN A 5 -1.84 7.98 8.21
C GLN A 5 -2.37 9.41 8.02
N ALA A 6 -3.68 9.54 7.95
CA ALA A 6 -4.32 10.85 7.87
C ALA A 6 -4.54 11.39 9.28
N ASP A 7 -4.10 12.63 9.53
CA ASP A 7 -4.42 13.36 10.76
C ASP A 7 -5.85 13.93 10.68
N HIS A 8 -6.33 14.15 9.47
CA HIS A 8 -7.69 14.57 9.20
C HIS A 8 -8.22 13.89 7.93
N ALA A 9 -9.46 13.47 7.98
CA ALA A 9 -10.15 12.89 6.83
C ALA A 9 -11.62 13.29 6.82
N VAL A 10 -12.14 13.51 5.64
CA VAL A 10 -13.58 13.69 5.37
C VAL A 10 -14.05 12.49 4.57
N ARG A 11 -15.11 11.85 5.04
CA ARG A 11 -15.73 10.71 4.38
C ARG A 11 -17.22 10.93 4.22
N GLY A 12 -17.72 10.66 3.01
CA GLY A 12 -19.14 10.65 2.70
C GLY A 12 -19.53 9.33 2.05
N ALA A 13 -20.74 8.86 2.33
CA ALA A 13 -21.30 7.68 1.67
C ALA A 13 -22.80 7.83 1.48
N MET A 14 -23.30 7.36 0.32
CA MET A 14 -24.72 7.26 0.01
C MET A 14 -25.06 5.83 -0.39
N ARG A 15 -26.22 5.35 0.06
CA ARG A 15 -26.67 3.99 -0.23
C ARG A 15 -27.98 4.01 -1.03
N PHE A 16 -28.00 3.25 -2.10
CA PHE A 16 -29.13 3.08 -3.02
C PHE A 16 -29.46 1.59 -3.13
N GLY A 17 -30.32 1.10 -2.25
CA GLY A 17 -30.59 -0.33 -2.17
C GLY A 17 -29.31 -1.16 -1.87
N PRO A 18 -28.94 -2.08 -2.75
CA PRO A 18 -27.73 -2.90 -2.57
C PRO A 18 -26.43 -2.16 -2.92
N VAL A 19 -26.52 -0.98 -3.53
CA VAL A 19 -25.36 -0.21 -4.01
C VAL A 19 -25.00 0.87 -3.00
N THR A 20 -23.71 1.02 -2.73
CA THR A 20 -23.13 2.10 -1.92
C THR A 20 -22.09 2.84 -2.74
N VAL A 21 -22.20 4.16 -2.77
CA VAL A 21 -21.16 5.05 -3.34
C VAL A 21 -20.56 5.83 -2.19
N SER A 22 -19.24 5.87 -2.13
CA SER A 22 -18.52 6.60 -1.09
C SER A 22 -17.34 7.38 -1.65
N GLY A 23 -17.03 8.48 -1.00
CA GLY A 23 -15.85 9.28 -1.24
C GLY A 23 -15.12 9.54 0.07
N GLU A 24 -13.82 9.62 0.00
CA GLU A 24 -12.94 9.91 1.13
C GLU A 24 -11.78 10.78 0.65
N SER A 25 -11.44 11.79 1.43
CA SER A 25 -10.28 12.63 1.18
C SER A 25 -9.67 12.99 2.52
N GLY A 26 -8.36 13.01 2.60
CA GLY A 26 -7.66 13.33 3.83
C GLY A 26 -6.23 13.71 3.57
N GLY A 27 -5.58 14.17 4.62
CA GLY A 27 -4.17 14.50 4.60
C GLY A 27 -3.57 14.28 5.99
N GLY A 28 -2.29 14.17 6.06
CA GLY A 28 -1.57 13.99 7.30
C GLY A 28 -0.14 14.48 7.20
N ASP A 29 0.34 15.00 8.31
CA ASP A 29 1.72 15.36 8.51
C ASP A 29 2.39 14.31 9.39
N ARG A 30 3.32 13.55 8.86
CA ARG A 30 4.12 12.64 9.70
C ARG A 30 5.08 13.43 10.56
N ARG A 31 4.78 13.56 11.83
CA ARG A 31 5.73 14.05 12.83
C ARG A 31 6.55 12.88 13.35
N MET A 32 7.84 12.83 13.03
CA MET A 32 8.74 11.94 13.77
C MET A 32 9.12 12.58 15.10
N PRO A 33 8.88 11.90 16.25
CA PRO A 33 9.07 12.50 17.59
C PRO A 33 10.53 12.81 17.94
N LEU A 34 11.52 12.39 17.17
CA LEU A 34 12.94 12.50 17.52
C LEU A 34 13.78 13.43 16.62
N ARG A 35 13.22 14.05 15.61
CA ARG A 35 13.92 15.09 14.81
C ARG A 35 12.93 16.16 14.37
N ARG A 36 13.35 17.43 14.40
CA ARG A 36 12.71 18.54 13.69
C ARG A 36 12.90 18.37 12.18
N VAL A 37 12.42 17.26 11.62
CA VAL A 37 12.43 17.00 10.19
C VAL A 37 11.09 17.49 9.65
N GLU A 38 11.16 18.24 8.55
CA GLU A 38 10.03 18.79 7.83
C GLU A 38 8.87 17.81 7.70
N GLN A 39 7.67 18.31 7.90
CA GLN A 39 6.41 17.62 7.86
C GLN A 39 6.23 16.96 6.50
N ASP A 40 6.11 15.64 6.47
CA ASP A 40 5.72 14.91 5.26
C ASP A 40 4.21 15.09 5.05
N ALA A 41 3.87 16.17 4.35
CA ALA A 41 2.48 16.40 3.98
C ALA A 41 2.08 15.42 2.88
N SER A 42 1.27 14.44 3.22
CA SER A 42 0.61 13.56 2.26
C SER A 42 -0.87 13.90 2.15
N THR A 43 -1.38 13.90 0.94
CA THR A 43 -2.82 14.04 0.69
C THR A 43 -3.32 12.86 -0.12
N TYR A 44 -4.50 12.36 0.22
CA TYR A 44 -5.13 11.31 -0.53
C TYR A 44 -6.58 11.61 -0.83
N SER A 45 -7.06 11.04 -1.93
CA SER A 45 -8.47 11.02 -2.30
C SER A 45 -8.85 9.63 -2.80
N ARG A 46 -10.05 9.19 -2.47
CA ARG A 46 -10.58 7.89 -2.89
C ARG A 46 -12.06 7.99 -3.16
N ALA A 47 -12.50 7.40 -4.26
CA ALA A 47 -13.91 7.13 -4.54
C ALA A 47 -14.11 5.62 -4.62
N ALA A 48 -15.25 5.13 -4.16
CA ALA A 48 -15.57 3.72 -4.22
C ALA A 48 -17.06 3.50 -4.52
N ILE A 49 -17.32 2.44 -5.27
CA ILE A 49 -18.63 1.89 -5.47
C ILE A 49 -18.64 0.46 -4.95
N GLY A 50 -19.64 0.12 -4.17
CA GLY A 50 -19.84 -1.22 -3.62
C GLY A 50 -21.22 -1.74 -3.92
N TRP A 51 -21.31 -3.03 -4.15
CA TRP A 51 -22.55 -3.77 -4.23
C TRP A 51 -22.60 -4.85 -3.15
N ARG A 52 -23.74 -5.02 -2.51
CA ARG A 52 -23.96 -6.01 -1.45
C ARG A 52 -25.24 -6.81 -1.74
N GLY A 53 -25.06 -8.12 -2.00
CA GLY A 53 -26.14 -9.10 -2.09
C GLY A 53 -26.32 -9.87 -0.79
N ALA A 54 -27.15 -10.94 -0.84
CA ALA A 54 -27.44 -11.80 0.30
C ALA A 54 -26.18 -12.57 0.76
N ASP A 55 -25.43 -13.14 -0.19
CA ASP A 55 -24.31 -14.04 0.09
C ASP A 55 -22.94 -13.36 0.04
N GLY A 56 -22.88 -12.10 -0.36
CA GLY A 56 -21.60 -11.41 -0.47
C GLY A 56 -21.70 -10.03 -1.07
N GLY A 57 -20.54 -9.45 -1.39
CA GLY A 57 -20.44 -8.15 -2.01
C GLY A 57 -19.17 -7.97 -2.81
N LEU A 58 -19.22 -6.98 -3.69
CA LEU A 58 -18.10 -6.52 -4.49
C LEU A 58 -17.91 -5.03 -4.27
N SER A 59 -16.68 -4.57 -4.35
CA SER A 59 -16.33 -3.16 -4.28
C SER A 59 -15.24 -2.83 -5.29
N PHE A 60 -15.38 -1.71 -5.94
CA PHE A 60 -14.34 -1.13 -6.78
C PHE A 60 -14.01 0.26 -6.25
N SER A 61 -12.75 0.60 -6.22
CA SER A 61 -12.31 1.93 -5.82
C SER A 61 -11.18 2.46 -6.68
N VAL A 62 -11.17 3.77 -6.83
CA VAL A 62 -10.10 4.53 -7.47
C VAL A 62 -9.64 5.62 -6.52
N GLY A 63 -8.37 6.01 -6.61
CA GLY A 63 -7.88 7.07 -5.77
C GLY A 63 -6.54 7.59 -6.23
N ALA A 64 -6.11 8.65 -5.57
CA ALA A 64 -4.81 9.28 -5.74
C ALA A 64 -4.20 9.55 -4.37
N LEU A 65 -2.87 9.45 -4.32
CA LEU A 65 -2.04 9.77 -3.17
C LEU A 65 -0.91 10.67 -3.67
N ASP A 66 -0.81 11.86 -3.10
CA ASP A 66 0.27 12.81 -3.35
C ASP A 66 1.14 12.88 -2.09
N GLU A 67 2.45 12.63 -2.23
CA GLU A 67 3.43 12.60 -1.16
C GLU A 67 4.59 13.54 -1.51
N ARG A 68 5.11 14.27 -0.53
CA ARG A 68 6.18 15.25 -0.77
C ARG A 68 7.59 14.71 -0.56
N LEU A 69 7.78 13.79 0.37
CA LEU A 69 9.13 13.37 0.80
C LEU A 69 9.54 11.98 0.33
N GLY A 70 8.65 11.20 -0.23
CA GLY A 70 9.00 9.88 -0.76
C GLY A 70 7.79 9.08 -1.24
N PRO A 71 7.98 8.19 -2.20
CA PRO A 71 6.90 7.42 -2.78
C PRO A 71 6.45 6.28 -1.86
N LEU A 72 5.13 6.02 -1.81
CA LEU A 72 4.52 4.87 -1.14
C LEU A 72 4.90 4.74 0.35
N GLY A 73 5.09 5.88 1.02
CA GLY A 73 5.49 5.92 2.42
C GLY A 73 6.97 5.66 2.67
N ALA A 74 7.79 5.58 1.64
CA ALA A 74 9.24 5.51 1.78
C ALA A 74 9.77 6.87 2.26
N PHE A 75 10.66 6.84 3.25
CA PHE A 75 11.32 8.01 3.77
C PHE A 75 12.81 7.96 3.42
N LEU A 76 13.32 8.99 2.74
CA LEU A 76 14.74 9.14 2.50
C LEU A 76 15.32 10.11 3.52
N PRO A 77 16.24 9.67 4.40
CA PRO A 77 16.90 10.55 5.33
C PRO A 77 17.84 11.49 4.57
N GLY A 78 17.61 12.78 4.60
CA GLY A 78 18.49 13.74 3.91
C GLY A 78 17.97 15.18 3.84
N GLY A 79 16.80 15.45 4.42
CA GLY A 79 16.21 16.79 4.41
C GLY A 79 15.54 17.18 3.08
N SER A 80 15.13 18.45 2.97
CA SER A 80 14.39 18.99 1.83
C SER A 80 15.10 18.87 0.48
N ASP A 81 16.43 18.82 0.48
CA ASP A 81 17.22 18.70 -0.75
C ASP A 81 17.08 17.36 -1.45
N PHE A 82 16.64 16.32 -0.71
CA PHE A 82 16.35 15.00 -1.23
C PHE A 82 14.86 14.69 -1.29
N ALA A 83 14.01 15.71 -1.21
CA ALA A 83 12.58 15.53 -1.36
C ALA A 83 12.27 14.85 -2.70
N LEU A 84 11.49 13.78 -2.64
CA LEU A 84 11.04 13.02 -3.81
C LEU A 84 9.51 13.12 -3.89
N PRO A 85 8.98 14.24 -4.35
CA PRO A 85 7.53 14.34 -4.54
C PRO A 85 7.06 13.24 -5.46
N SER A 86 6.03 12.56 -5.03
CA SER A 86 5.45 11.46 -5.78
C SER A 86 3.95 11.58 -5.87
N ARG A 87 3.41 11.12 -6.98
CA ARG A 87 1.98 10.98 -7.20
C ARG A 87 1.65 9.56 -7.59
N THR A 88 0.78 8.94 -6.83
CA THR A 88 0.30 7.58 -7.07
C THR A 88 -1.20 7.61 -7.36
N SER A 89 -1.58 7.11 -8.54
CA SER A 89 -2.98 6.78 -8.83
C SER A 89 -3.16 5.28 -8.62
N PHE A 90 -4.26 4.87 -7.98
CA PHE A 90 -4.51 3.47 -7.68
C PHE A 90 -5.96 3.06 -7.97
N TYR A 91 -6.10 1.77 -8.24
CA TYR A 91 -7.37 1.08 -8.43
C TYR A 91 -7.37 -0.15 -7.52
N ALA A 92 -8.51 -0.46 -6.93
CA ALA A 92 -8.66 -1.67 -6.16
C ALA A 92 -10.02 -2.30 -6.38
N LEU A 93 -10.03 -3.62 -6.51
CA LEU A 93 -11.20 -4.46 -6.54
C LEU A 93 -11.19 -5.32 -5.29
N GLY A 94 -12.28 -5.34 -4.55
CA GLY A 94 -12.45 -6.17 -3.36
C GLY A 94 -13.77 -6.88 -3.37
N GLY A 95 -13.85 -7.99 -2.65
CA GLY A 95 -15.09 -8.71 -2.50
C GLY A 95 -15.03 -9.73 -1.39
N ASP A 96 -16.22 -10.15 -1.00
CA ASP A 96 -16.42 -11.19 -0.03
C ASP A 96 -17.62 -12.06 -0.42
N TRP A 97 -17.56 -13.35 -0.15
CA TRP A 97 -18.60 -14.30 -0.50
C TRP A 97 -18.78 -15.34 0.60
N THR A 98 -20.02 -15.55 1.02
CA THR A 98 -20.39 -16.63 1.95
C THR A 98 -20.57 -17.92 1.14
N LEU A 99 -19.60 -18.84 1.26
CA LEU A 99 -19.64 -20.12 0.55
C LEU A 99 -20.64 -21.07 1.19
N ARG A 100 -20.74 -21.03 2.51
CA ARG A 100 -21.70 -21.76 3.34
C ARG A 100 -21.78 -21.07 4.72
N PRO A 101 -22.81 -21.37 5.53
CA PRO A 101 -22.87 -20.88 6.90
C PRO A 101 -21.55 -21.09 7.65
N GLY A 102 -20.97 -20.03 8.18
CA GLY A 102 -19.70 -20.05 8.90
C GLY A 102 -18.43 -20.08 8.04
N LEU A 103 -18.52 -20.14 6.70
CA LEU A 103 -17.35 -20.10 5.81
C LEU A 103 -17.48 -18.94 4.79
N ARG A 104 -16.54 -18.01 4.82
CA ARG A 104 -16.50 -16.84 3.95
C ARG A 104 -15.19 -16.74 3.20
N LEU A 105 -15.28 -16.50 1.92
CA LEU A 105 -14.17 -16.14 1.04
C LEU A 105 -14.04 -14.62 1.00
N ILE A 106 -12.83 -14.11 1.10
CA ILE A 106 -12.52 -12.69 0.90
C ILE A 106 -11.42 -12.56 -0.13
N GLY A 107 -11.51 -11.55 -0.99
CA GLY A 107 -10.50 -11.28 -2.00
C GLY A 107 -10.31 -9.78 -2.19
N GLU A 108 -9.09 -9.39 -2.49
CA GLU A 108 -8.75 -8.01 -2.85
C GLU A 108 -7.59 -8.05 -3.84
N ALA A 109 -7.66 -7.19 -4.84
CA ALA A 109 -6.57 -6.95 -5.77
C ALA A 109 -6.47 -5.45 -6.05
N GLY A 110 -5.25 -4.94 -6.15
CA GLY A 110 -4.98 -3.54 -6.40
C GLY A 110 -3.86 -3.35 -7.41
N MET A 111 -3.93 -2.25 -8.13
CA MET A 111 -2.89 -1.76 -9.03
C MET A 111 -2.66 -0.28 -8.78
N GLY A 112 -1.41 0.14 -8.87
CA GLY A 112 -1.03 1.54 -8.73
C GLY A 112 -0.08 1.97 -9.85
N SER A 113 -0.12 3.26 -10.16
CA SER A 113 0.81 3.92 -11.07
C SER A 113 1.42 5.10 -10.32
N THR A 114 2.72 5.03 -10.05
CA THR A 114 3.46 6.05 -9.27
C THR A 114 4.43 6.78 -10.17
N ARG A 115 4.44 8.11 -10.10
CA ARG A 115 5.44 8.98 -10.69
C ARG A 115 6.21 9.71 -9.59
N ILE A 116 7.51 9.82 -9.78
CA ILE A 116 8.42 10.56 -8.92
C ILE A 116 9.06 11.66 -9.76
N GLU A 117 9.03 12.89 -9.26
CA GLU A 117 9.61 14.06 -9.89
C GLU A 117 10.59 14.72 -8.92
N GLY A 118 11.77 14.14 -8.79
CA GLY A 118 12.84 14.68 -7.96
C GLY A 118 13.99 15.24 -8.79
N ARG A 119 14.76 16.13 -8.20
CA ARG A 119 15.90 16.77 -8.86
C ARG A 119 17.05 15.79 -9.17
N PHE A 120 17.31 14.86 -8.25
CA PHE A 120 18.41 13.89 -8.36
C PHE A 120 17.94 12.50 -8.75
N LEU A 121 16.68 12.19 -8.48
CA LEU A 121 16.05 10.93 -8.83
C LEU A 121 14.69 11.24 -9.50
N SER A 122 14.51 10.72 -10.67
CA SER A 122 13.27 10.86 -11.44
C SER A 122 12.87 9.52 -12.03
N MET A 123 11.61 9.40 -12.46
CA MET A 123 11.16 8.25 -13.21
C MET A 123 10.99 8.62 -14.67
N ASP A 124 11.65 7.88 -15.57
CA ASP A 124 11.46 8.03 -17.01
C ASP A 124 10.08 7.52 -17.42
N GLN A 125 9.59 6.50 -16.75
CA GLN A 125 8.25 5.95 -16.90
C GLN A 125 7.62 5.72 -15.52
N ALA A 126 6.30 5.92 -15.41
CA ALA A 126 5.59 5.64 -14.18
C ALA A 126 5.81 4.18 -13.73
N ALA A 127 6.09 3.98 -12.46
CA ALA A 127 6.15 2.66 -11.87
C ALA A 127 4.74 2.09 -11.75
N ILE A 128 4.57 0.88 -12.26
CA ILE A 128 3.34 0.11 -12.08
C ILE A 128 3.55 -0.85 -10.92
N SER A 129 2.67 -0.80 -9.95
CA SER A 129 2.68 -1.68 -8.79
C SER A 129 1.39 -2.50 -8.72
N SER A 130 1.47 -3.68 -8.10
CA SER A 130 0.32 -4.53 -7.84
C SER A 130 0.39 -5.13 -6.44
N ASN A 131 -0.77 -5.47 -5.92
CA ASN A 131 -0.94 -6.27 -4.70
C ASN A 131 -2.21 -7.09 -4.81
N TRP A 132 -2.27 -8.21 -4.11
CA TRP A 132 -3.49 -8.98 -3.96
C TRP A 132 -3.49 -9.78 -2.67
N ARG A 133 -4.69 -10.12 -2.21
CA ARG A 133 -4.90 -11.06 -1.11
C ARG A 133 -6.15 -11.90 -1.36
N LEU A 134 -6.09 -13.15 -0.95
CA LEU A 134 -7.19 -14.08 -0.96
C LEU A 134 -7.25 -14.78 0.38
N GLY A 135 -8.39 -14.76 1.04
CA GLY A 135 -8.54 -15.29 2.38
C GLY A 135 -9.81 -16.12 2.56
N LEU A 136 -9.72 -17.07 3.45
CA LEU A 136 -10.85 -17.84 3.96
C LEU A 136 -11.04 -17.49 5.44
N LEU A 137 -12.28 -17.22 5.82
CA LEU A 137 -12.71 -16.97 7.18
C LEU A 137 -13.67 -18.08 7.60
N THR A 138 -13.43 -18.69 8.74
CA THR A 138 -14.37 -19.69 9.30
C THR A 138 -14.54 -19.50 10.79
N GLY A 139 -15.69 -19.88 11.29
CA GLY A 139 -15.94 -19.96 12.73
C GLY A 139 -15.14 -21.10 13.36
N CYS A 140 -14.81 -20.96 14.62
CA CYS A 140 -14.11 -21.93 15.43
C CYS A 140 -14.79 -21.98 16.79
N SER A 141 -15.12 -23.17 17.30
CA SER A 141 -16.03 -23.30 18.46
C SER A 141 -15.35 -23.57 19.80
N MET A 142 -14.08 -23.95 19.85
CA MET A 142 -13.44 -24.38 21.10
C MET A 142 -12.39 -23.40 21.63
N ILE A 143 -11.52 -22.90 20.77
CA ILE A 143 -10.33 -22.12 21.18
C ILE A 143 -10.44 -20.67 20.71
N CYS A 144 -11.20 -20.42 19.64
CA CYS A 144 -11.36 -19.11 19.01
C CYS A 144 -12.78 -18.94 18.49
N ASP A 145 -13.18 -17.71 18.22
CA ASP A 145 -14.46 -17.40 17.58
C ASP A 145 -14.33 -17.40 16.07
N ARG A 146 -13.14 -17.06 15.57
CA ARG A 146 -12.86 -16.97 14.15
C ARG A 146 -11.42 -17.38 13.83
N ILE A 147 -11.27 -18.15 12.77
CA ILE A 147 -9.98 -18.44 12.13
C ILE A 147 -9.97 -17.83 10.74
N SER A 148 -8.85 -17.25 10.36
CA SER A 148 -8.59 -16.77 9.02
C SER A 148 -7.33 -17.40 8.44
N PHE A 149 -7.40 -17.80 7.19
CA PHE A 149 -6.26 -18.19 6.39
C PHE A 149 -6.18 -17.26 5.18
N THR A 150 -5.04 -16.61 4.96
CA THR A 150 -4.88 -15.64 3.88
C THR A 150 -3.57 -15.89 3.14
N LEU A 151 -3.68 -15.88 1.81
CA LEU A 151 -2.57 -15.76 0.88
C LEU A 151 -2.51 -14.31 0.40
N ALA A 152 -1.34 -13.71 0.43
CA ALA A 152 -1.18 -12.33 -0.02
C ALA A 152 0.13 -12.15 -0.79
N GLN A 153 0.06 -11.34 -1.82
CA GLN A 153 1.21 -10.69 -2.40
C GLN A 153 1.24 -9.25 -1.89
N PRO A 154 2.26 -8.87 -1.12
CA PRO A 154 2.46 -7.47 -0.73
C PRO A 154 2.59 -6.55 -1.95
N LEU A 155 2.52 -5.26 -1.73
CA LEU A 155 2.71 -4.28 -2.78
C LEU A 155 4.08 -4.51 -3.45
N ARG A 156 4.06 -4.71 -4.76
CA ARG A 156 5.24 -4.98 -5.58
C ARG A 156 5.25 -4.06 -6.79
N ILE A 157 6.43 -3.56 -7.15
CA ILE A 157 6.62 -2.85 -8.41
C ILE A 157 6.77 -3.90 -9.51
N GLU A 158 5.88 -3.90 -10.48
CA GLU A 158 5.88 -4.81 -11.62
C GLU A 158 6.69 -4.26 -12.80
N ARG A 159 6.72 -2.94 -12.94
CA ARG A 159 7.49 -2.21 -13.96
C ARG A 159 7.86 -0.84 -13.44
N GLY A 160 8.98 -0.34 -13.88
CA GLY A 160 9.44 1.01 -13.60
C GLY A 160 10.93 1.15 -13.85
N THR A 161 11.34 2.35 -14.21
CA THR A 161 12.75 2.69 -14.40
C THR A 161 13.01 4.01 -13.70
N PHE A 162 13.98 4.00 -12.79
CA PHE A 162 14.50 5.20 -12.16
C PHE A 162 15.71 5.70 -12.93
N SER A 163 15.84 7.00 -13.02
CA SER A 163 17.05 7.67 -13.47
C SER A 163 17.60 8.53 -12.33
N ALA A 164 18.85 8.31 -12.01
CA ALA A 164 19.56 9.10 -10.99
C ALA A 164 20.76 9.82 -11.60
N MET A 165 21.00 11.05 -11.13
CA MET A 165 22.25 11.78 -11.39
C MET A 165 23.29 11.31 -10.38
N LEU A 166 24.30 10.59 -10.86
CA LEU A 166 25.39 10.08 -10.03
C LEU A 166 26.69 10.78 -10.39
N ALA A 167 27.52 11.07 -9.39
CA ALA A 167 28.85 11.58 -9.61
C ALA A 167 29.69 10.49 -10.28
N ASP A 168 30.40 10.86 -11.33
CA ASP A 168 31.39 10.00 -11.95
C ASP A 168 32.68 10.03 -11.11
N VAL A 169 33.35 8.89 -11.03
CA VAL A 169 34.64 8.79 -10.34
C VAL A 169 35.67 9.59 -11.16
N PRO A 170 36.32 10.61 -10.59
CA PRO A 170 37.34 11.35 -11.31
C PRO A 170 38.52 10.40 -11.65
N VAL A 171 39.03 10.55 -12.85
CA VAL A 171 40.17 9.74 -13.33
C VAL A 171 41.47 10.20 -12.65
N GLU A 172 41.60 11.50 -12.41
CA GLU A 172 42.69 12.10 -11.69
C GLU A 172 42.20 12.90 -10.46
N TYR A 173 43.03 13.04 -9.45
CA TYR A 173 42.66 13.67 -8.16
C TYR A 173 42.16 15.13 -8.32
N PHE A 174 42.59 15.82 -9.35
CA PHE A 174 42.23 17.23 -9.63
C PHE A 174 41.14 17.41 -10.69
N ASP A 175 40.60 16.32 -11.22
CA ASP A 175 39.53 16.43 -12.19
C ASP A 175 38.24 16.96 -11.54
N PRO A 176 37.53 17.85 -12.23
CA PRO A 176 36.26 18.32 -11.72
C PRO A 176 35.26 17.17 -11.64
N LEU A 177 34.44 17.16 -10.57
CA LEU A 177 33.35 16.22 -10.42
C LEU A 177 32.35 16.42 -11.58
N THR A 178 32.21 15.39 -12.38
CA THR A 178 31.19 15.31 -13.43
C THR A 178 30.04 14.45 -12.94
N TYR A 179 28.86 14.63 -13.53
CA TYR A 179 27.66 13.88 -13.17
C TYR A 179 27.08 13.26 -14.40
N SER A 180 26.78 11.99 -14.34
CA SER A 180 26.11 11.27 -15.40
C SER A 180 24.73 10.75 -14.94
N ARG A 181 23.79 10.70 -15.88
CA ARG A 181 22.48 10.10 -15.65
C ARG A 181 22.57 8.59 -15.86
N ARG A 182 22.17 7.85 -14.83
CA ARG A 182 22.12 6.37 -14.89
C ARG A 182 20.71 5.88 -14.60
N SER A 183 20.28 4.90 -15.36
CA SER A 183 18.94 4.30 -15.24
C SER A 183 19.03 2.94 -14.56
N PHE A 184 18.07 2.68 -13.65
CA PHE A 184 17.97 1.47 -12.86
C PHE A 184 16.55 0.91 -12.94
N SER A 185 16.43 -0.41 -13.02
CA SER A 185 15.13 -1.06 -12.90
C SER A 185 14.61 -0.92 -11.47
N ALA A 186 13.34 -0.53 -11.33
CA ALA A 186 12.63 -0.52 -10.07
C ALA A 186 12.02 -1.89 -9.72
N THR A 187 12.01 -2.82 -10.68
CA THR A 187 11.37 -4.13 -10.52
C THR A 187 12.25 -5.03 -9.68
N PRO A 188 11.80 -5.51 -8.51
CA PRO A 188 12.54 -6.47 -7.72
C PRO A 188 12.62 -7.82 -8.44
N SER A 189 13.73 -8.54 -8.25
CA SER A 189 14.03 -9.81 -8.93
C SER A 189 13.13 -10.98 -8.49
N GLY A 190 12.40 -10.84 -7.38
CA GLY A 190 11.56 -11.90 -6.84
C GLY A 190 10.11 -11.51 -6.62
N ARG A 191 9.27 -12.49 -6.32
CA ARG A 191 7.86 -12.30 -5.94
C ARG A 191 7.64 -12.90 -4.56
N GLN A 192 7.40 -12.06 -3.58
CA GLN A 192 7.06 -12.48 -2.23
C GLN A 192 5.60 -12.93 -2.18
N ILE A 193 5.36 -14.07 -1.54
CA ILE A 193 4.02 -14.56 -1.19
C ILE A 193 4.00 -14.81 0.30
N ASP A 194 3.03 -14.21 0.97
CA ASP A 194 2.81 -14.34 2.40
C ASP A 194 1.65 -15.30 2.67
N PHE A 195 1.89 -16.22 3.59
CA PHE A 195 0.88 -17.10 4.18
C PHE A 195 0.57 -16.54 5.57
N ILE A 196 -0.68 -16.18 5.81
CA ILE A 196 -1.09 -15.56 7.05
C ILE A 196 -2.17 -16.41 7.67
N LEU A 197 -1.91 -16.93 8.86
CA LEU A 197 -2.88 -17.59 9.71
C LEU A 197 -3.26 -16.67 10.85
N GLY A 198 -4.54 -16.35 10.99
CA GLY A 198 -5.07 -15.51 12.05
C GLY A 198 -6.10 -16.24 12.89
N GLY A 199 -6.11 -15.98 14.19
CA GLY A 199 -7.14 -16.41 15.12
C GLY A 199 -7.65 -15.21 15.92
N GLU A 200 -8.96 -15.09 16.07
CA GLU A 200 -9.60 -14.06 16.88
C GLU A 200 -10.49 -14.69 17.92
N ARG A 201 -10.40 -14.22 19.15
CA ARG A 201 -11.25 -14.60 20.25
C ARG A 201 -11.78 -13.36 20.94
N GLN A 202 -13.08 -13.30 21.12
CA GLN A 202 -13.72 -12.29 21.93
C GLN A 202 -13.62 -12.70 23.39
N LEU A 203 -13.09 -11.82 24.21
CA LEU A 203 -12.98 -11.99 25.64
C LEU A 203 -14.21 -11.35 26.30
N TRP A 204 -14.38 -11.59 27.63
CA TRP A 204 -15.36 -10.83 28.42
C TRP A 204 -15.02 -9.35 28.36
N ASP A 205 -15.99 -8.51 28.62
CA ASP A 205 -15.89 -7.04 28.65
C ASP A 205 -15.71 -6.35 27.29
N GLY A 206 -16.06 -7.00 26.19
CA GLY A 206 -15.94 -6.40 24.86
C GLY A 206 -14.51 -6.33 24.30
N SER A 207 -13.53 -6.88 25.04
CA SER A 207 -12.15 -7.01 24.58
C SER A 207 -12.03 -8.17 23.57
N SER A 208 -11.13 -8.04 22.60
CA SER A 208 -10.78 -9.11 21.68
C SER A 208 -9.28 -9.38 21.71
N MET A 209 -8.91 -10.64 21.53
CA MET A 209 -7.53 -11.07 21.35
C MET A 209 -7.36 -11.58 19.93
N THR A 210 -6.37 -11.06 19.23
CA THR A 210 -6.01 -11.50 17.89
C THR A 210 -4.58 -12.04 17.91
N LEU A 211 -4.41 -13.25 17.41
CA LEU A 211 -3.10 -13.87 17.18
C LEU A 211 -2.91 -14.01 15.67
N GLN A 212 -1.72 -13.71 15.20
CA GLN A 212 -1.38 -13.82 13.79
C GLN A 212 0.00 -14.44 13.62
N ALA A 213 0.10 -15.45 12.75
CA ALA A 213 1.35 -16.03 12.29
C ALA A 213 1.51 -15.75 10.80
N VAL A 214 2.69 -15.27 10.42
CA VAL A 214 3.01 -14.95 9.02
C VAL A 214 4.23 -15.76 8.60
N ALA A 215 4.13 -16.45 7.47
CA ALA A 215 5.23 -17.11 6.81
C ALA A 215 5.37 -16.52 5.41
N SER A 216 6.52 -15.94 5.12
CA SER A 216 6.82 -15.34 3.83
C SER A 216 7.76 -16.24 3.04
N ARG A 217 7.41 -16.49 1.79
CA ARG A 217 8.29 -17.15 0.85
C ARG A 217 8.85 -16.13 -0.13
N GLU A 218 10.14 -15.88 -0.03
CA GLU A 218 10.89 -15.14 -1.03
C GLU A 218 11.51 -16.12 -2.03
N PRO A 219 11.50 -15.83 -3.34
CA PRO A 219 12.27 -16.63 -4.28
C PRO A 219 13.76 -16.50 -3.94
N ARG A 220 14.44 -17.63 -3.84
CA ARG A 220 15.91 -17.63 -3.70
C ARG A 220 16.53 -17.11 -5.00
N HIS A 221 17.46 -16.20 -4.86
CA HIS A 221 18.33 -15.74 -5.94
C HIS A 221 19.34 -16.83 -6.30
#